data_ed2b761024fb789d5f87b92a11982a4d
#
_entry.id   ed2b761024fb789d5f87b92a11982a4d
#
_cell.length_a   1.000
_cell.length_b   1.000
_cell.length_c   1.000
_cell.angle_alpha   90.00
_cell.angle_beta   90.00
_cell.angle_gamma   90.00
#
_symmetry.space_group_name_H-M   'P 1'
#
loop_
_entity.id
_entity.type
_entity.pdbx_description
1 polymer ?
#
loop_
_entity_poly.entity_id
_entity_poly.type
_entity_poly.pdbx_seq_one_letter_code
_entity_poly.pdbx_strand_id
1 'polypeptide(L)'
;MANEIVSEFVNSNSKVDIMLFFILACFIFVMILRLLIYITVTYAGVSNSPILINGAVNGNNLRVFEQDPSVKGSIPIKRSTNKDGISFTWSTWLNIDGPGTTQGYFTSDQHIFHKGNNGIDPITGVNIPHNAPGLYLSPNNELVVYMNTFDSIDGNKVVIGNIPRGKWFNVIIRVSEQYTLDVYINGKLVKRHILSGIPKQNYGNVYVGLNGGFSGSISSLRYYPRAISNIDILNLIRDGPNLKRLTVDNSNIFSKGEQYLSLQWFLSSHSPDYL
;
A
#
# COMPACT_ATOMS: atom_id res chain seq x y z
N MET A 1 44.65 -31.02 15.02
CA MET A 1 45.19 -29.69 14.77
C MET A 1 44.22 -28.56 15.09
N ALA A 2 43.11 -28.31 14.35
CA ALA A 2 42.19 -27.18 14.65
C ALA A 2 41.53 -27.28 16.04
N ASN A 3 41.07 -28.49 16.46
CA ASN A 3 40.47 -28.72 17.76
C ASN A 3 41.46 -28.64 18.94
N GLU A 4 42.71 -28.97 18.70
CA GLU A 4 43.78 -28.86 19.71
C GLU A 4 44.14 -27.41 19.94
N ILE A 5 44.29 -26.60 18.88
CA ILE A 5 44.58 -25.17 19.00
C ILE A 5 43.45 -24.43 19.74
N VAL A 6 42.18 -24.77 19.46
CA VAL A 6 41.03 -24.21 20.16
C VAL A 6 41.01 -24.61 21.64
N SER A 7 41.31 -25.88 21.95
CA SER A 7 41.33 -26.34 23.35
C SER A 7 42.51 -25.73 24.15
N GLU A 8 43.64 -25.52 23.51
CA GLU A 8 44.84 -24.92 24.12
C GLU A 8 44.57 -23.42 24.39
N PHE A 9 43.91 -22.73 23.46
CA PHE A 9 43.50 -21.33 23.61
C PHE A 9 42.47 -21.11 24.73
N VAL A 10 41.43 -22.00 24.81
CA VAL A 10 40.37 -21.91 25.81
C VAL A 10 40.88 -22.26 27.22
N ASN A 11 41.88 -23.14 27.34
CA ASN A 11 42.45 -23.56 28.62
C ASN A 11 43.68 -22.71 29.03
N SER A 12 44.06 -21.70 28.26
CA SER A 12 45.19 -20.85 28.60
C SER A 12 44.85 -19.98 29.82
N ASN A 13 45.75 -19.97 30.82
CA ASN A 13 45.69 -19.04 31.97
C ASN A 13 46.34 -17.69 31.70
N SER A 14 46.76 -17.42 30.47
CA SER A 14 47.30 -16.13 30.07
C SER A 14 46.20 -15.07 30.09
N LYS A 15 46.45 -13.94 30.75
CA LYS A 15 45.50 -12.80 30.77
C LYS A 15 45.23 -12.26 29.39
N VAL A 16 46.18 -12.39 28.46
CA VAL A 16 46.05 -11.95 27.08
C VAL A 16 45.08 -12.85 26.30
N ASP A 17 45.21 -14.18 26.48
CA ASP A 17 44.32 -15.15 25.79
C ASP A 17 42.88 -15.05 26.28
N ILE A 18 42.70 -14.84 27.59
CA ILE A 18 41.37 -14.60 28.17
C ILE A 18 40.76 -13.33 27.61
N MET A 19 41.53 -12.24 27.47
CA MET A 19 41.06 -11.00 26.90
C MET A 19 40.71 -11.13 25.41
N LEU A 20 41.52 -11.84 24.63
CA LEU A 20 41.24 -12.15 23.22
C LEU A 20 39.99 -13.01 23.07
N PHE A 21 39.78 -14.00 23.93
CA PHE A 21 38.56 -14.79 23.95
C PHE A 21 37.33 -13.96 24.20
N PHE A 22 37.35 -13.04 25.17
CA PHE A 22 36.23 -12.10 25.42
C PHE A 22 35.94 -11.19 24.26
N ILE A 23 36.97 -10.65 23.62
CA ILE A 23 36.83 -9.81 22.42
C ILE A 23 36.18 -10.59 21.28
N LEU A 24 36.66 -11.82 21.03
CA LEU A 24 36.09 -12.70 20.01
C LEU A 24 34.63 -13.05 20.32
N ALA A 25 34.34 -13.40 21.56
CA ALA A 25 32.97 -13.74 22.00
C ALA A 25 32.02 -12.53 21.83
N CYS A 26 32.46 -11.32 22.21
CA CYS A 26 31.71 -10.09 21.99
C CYS A 26 31.47 -9.82 20.49
N PHE A 27 32.47 -10.05 19.66
CA PHE A 27 32.33 -9.87 18.21
C PHE A 27 31.31 -10.85 17.60
N ILE A 28 31.39 -12.12 17.97
CA ILE A 28 30.42 -13.14 17.54
C ILE A 28 29.03 -12.79 18.04
N PHE A 29 28.87 -12.37 19.28
CA PHE A 29 27.58 -11.94 19.85
C PHE A 29 26.97 -10.78 19.06
N VAL A 30 27.75 -9.75 18.75
CA VAL A 30 27.29 -8.59 17.94
C VAL A 30 26.89 -9.03 16.52
N MET A 31 27.64 -9.95 15.92
CA MET A 31 27.28 -10.50 14.59
C MET A 31 25.97 -11.27 14.62
N ILE A 32 25.76 -12.14 15.63
CA ILE A 32 24.51 -12.85 15.84
C ILE A 32 23.35 -11.88 16.08
N LEU A 33 23.56 -10.87 16.93
CA LEU A 33 22.53 -9.86 17.22
C LEU A 33 22.14 -9.09 15.94
N ARG A 34 23.10 -8.68 15.14
CA ARG A 34 22.84 -8.03 13.84
C ARG A 34 22.08 -8.93 12.89
N LEU A 35 22.46 -10.21 12.81
CA LEU A 35 21.75 -11.19 11.98
C LEU A 35 20.30 -11.38 12.44
N LEU A 36 20.06 -11.50 13.76
CA LEU A 36 18.71 -11.60 14.32
C LEU A 36 17.87 -10.34 14.03
N ILE A 37 18.44 -9.13 14.19
CA ILE A 37 17.78 -7.89 13.85
C ILE A 37 17.46 -7.84 12.34
N TYR A 38 18.39 -8.25 11.49
CA TYR A 38 18.17 -8.31 10.04
C TYR A 38 17.03 -9.27 9.69
N ILE A 39 17.03 -10.46 10.28
CA ILE A 39 15.97 -11.48 10.09
C ILE A 39 14.62 -10.93 10.57
N THR A 40 14.56 -10.35 11.78
CA THR A 40 13.30 -9.82 12.33
C THR A 40 12.76 -8.65 11.50
N VAL A 41 13.62 -7.74 11.04
CA VAL A 41 13.19 -6.62 10.18
C VAL A 41 12.71 -7.12 8.81
N THR A 42 13.38 -8.12 8.24
CA THR A 42 13.07 -8.64 6.90
C THR A 42 11.82 -9.51 6.89
N TYR A 43 11.64 -10.35 7.92
CA TYR A 43 10.55 -11.35 7.93
C TYR A 43 9.37 -11.02 8.84
N ALA A 44 9.56 -10.23 9.90
CA ALA A 44 8.48 -9.83 10.81
C ALA A 44 8.05 -8.37 10.61
N GLY A 45 8.75 -7.61 9.78
CA GLY A 45 8.42 -6.21 9.49
C GLY A 45 7.14 -6.11 8.67
N VAL A 46 6.11 -5.45 9.21
CA VAL A 46 4.97 -4.99 8.39
C VAL A 46 5.52 -4.11 7.28
N SER A 47 5.22 -4.44 6.03
CA SER A 47 5.66 -3.65 4.89
C SER A 47 5.27 -2.18 5.07
N ASN A 48 6.23 -1.28 5.03
CA ASN A 48 5.95 0.15 5.10
C ASN A 48 5.16 0.63 3.87
N SER A 49 5.15 -0.14 2.78
CA SER A 49 4.48 0.19 1.52
C SER A 49 3.63 -1.00 1.05
N PRO A 50 2.49 -1.27 1.72
CA PRO A 50 1.67 -2.44 1.43
C PRO A 50 1.11 -2.39 0.02
N ILE A 51 1.07 -3.56 -0.63
CA ILE A 51 0.32 -3.79 -1.86
C ILE A 51 -1.04 -4.33 -1.45
N LEU A 52 -2.09 -3.57 -1.71
CA LEU A 52 -3.47 -3.94 -1.38
C LEU A 52 -4.06 -4.87 -2.44
N ILE A 53 -3.78 -4.61 -3.72
CA ILE A 53 -4.16 -5.47 -4.84
C ILE A 53 -2.89 -5.88 -5.57
N ASN A 54 -2.52 -7.16 -5.50
CA ASN A 54 -1.37 -7.70 -6.23
C ASN A 54 -1.84 -8.61 -7.38
N GLY A 55 -2.38 -8.01 -8.41
CA GLY A 55 -2.98 -8.68 -9.57
C GLY A 55 -4.06 -7.80 -10.17
N ALA A 56 -4.82 -8.33 -11.12
CA ALA A 56 -5.92 -7.64 -11.79
C ALA A 56 -7.28 -8.08 -11.25
N VAL A 57 -8.13 -7.11 -10.94
CA VAL A 57 -9.48 -7.29 -10.41
C VAL A 57 -10.46 -6.50 -11.27
N ASN A 58 -11.67 -7.03 -11.46
CA ASN A 58 -12.73 -6.29 -12.11
C ASN A 58 -13.15 -5.08 -11.25
N GLY A 59 -13.32 -3.92 -11.89
CA GLY A 59 -13.61 -2.66 -11.24
C GLY A 59 -14.97 -2.58 -10.53
N ASN A 60 -15.91 -3.48 -10.87
CA ASN A 60 -17.23 -3.58 -10.22
C ASN A 60 -17.24 -4.53 -8.99
N ASN A 61 -16.15 -5.24 -8.72
CA ASN A 61 -16.06 -6.15 -7.60
C ASN A 61 -15.65 -5.42 -6.33
N LEU A 62 -16.56 -5.30 -5.37
CA LEU A 62 -16.27 -4.73 -4.07
C LEU A 62 -15.14 -5.47 -3.37
N ARG A 63 -14.14 -4.72 -2.91
CA ARG A 63 -13.10 -5.17 -1.99
C ARG A 63 -12.93 -4.18 -0.86
N VAL A 64 -12.79 -4.71 0.34
CA VAL A 64 -12.58 -3.93 1.56
C VAL A 64 -11.27 -4.39 2.20
N PHE A 65 -10.39 -3.46 2.46
CA PHE A 65 -9.14 -3.71 3.18
C PHE A 65 -9.23 -3.09 4.55
N GLU A 66 -9.47 -3.96 5.55
CA GLU A 66 -9.56 -3.56 6.94
C GLU A 66 -8.26 -2.93 7.42
N GLN A 67 -8.39 -1.84 8.18
CA GLN A 67 -7.25 -1.10 8.70
C GLN A 67 -7.02 -1.36 10.20
N ASP A 68 -7.97 -1.97 10.88
CA ASP A 68 -7.82 -2.36 12.27
C ASP A 68 -6.88 -3.56 12.39
N PRO A 69 -5.70 -3.43 13.01
CA PRO A 69 -4.76 -4.53 13.16
C PRO A 69 -5.27 -5.69 14.03
N SER A 70 -6.34 -5.49 14.80
CA SER A 70 -6.98 -6.55 15.60
C SER A 70 -7.80 -7.51 14.73
N VAL A 71 -8.18 -7.09 13.53
CA VAL A 71 -8.96 -7.91 12.59
C VAL A 71 -8.02 -8.83 11.81
N LYS A 72 -8.29 -10.12 11.85
CA LYS A 72 -7.50 -11.11 11.11
C LYS A 72 -7.55 -10.85 9.60
N GLY A 73 -6.38 -10.72 8.99
CA GLY A 73 -6.27 -10.44 7.54
C GLY A 73 -6.30 -8.95 7.19
N SER A 74 -6.33 -8.06 8.17
CA SER A 74 -6.19 -6.63 7.94
C SER A 74 -4.83 -6.29 7.29
N ILE A 75 -4.81 -5.23 6.51
CA ILE A 75 -3.59 -4.67 5.91
C ILE A 75 -3.44 -3.22 6.38
N PRO A 76 -2.92 -3.00 7.60
CA PRO A 76 -2.81 -1.68 8.16
C PRO A 76 -1.87 -0.79 7.34
N ILE A 77 -2.32 0.41 7.03
CA ILE A 77 -1.54 1.43 6.34
C ILE A 77 -0.90 2.33 7.39
N LYS A 78 0.44 2.37 7.40
CA LYS A 78 1.17 3.25 8.29
C LYS A 78 0.93 4.72 7.91
N ARG A 79 0.82 5.57 8.92
CA ARG A 79 0.81 7.02 8.72
C ARG A 79 2.11 7.49 8.08
N SER A 80 2.01 8.56 7.31
CA SER A 80 3.19 9.33 6.92
C SER A 80 3.86 9.92 8.17
N THR A 81 5.14 9.64 8.31
CA THR A 81 5.97 10.14 9.44
C THR A 81 7.07 11.07 8.95
N ASN A 82 6.87 11.75 7.84
CA ASN A 82 7.89 12.64 7.31
C ASN A 82 8.11 13.84 8.25
N LYS A 83 9.37 14.22 8.47
CA LYS A 83 9.73 15.36 9.32
C LYS A 83 9.20 16.70 8.78
N ASP A 84 9.02 16.75 7.45
CA ASP A 84 8.58 17.96 6.74
C ASP A 84 7.05 18.00 6.56
N GLY A 85 6.32 17.17 7.30
CA GLY A 85 4.86 17.10 7.29
C GLY A 85 4.29 15.87 6.60
N ILE A 86 2.98 15.89 6.34
CA ILE A 86 2.26 14.78 5.76
C ILE A 86 2.66 14.59 4.29
N SER A 87 3.23 13.43 3.98
CA SER A 87 3.57 13.06 2.61
C SER A 87 3.24 11.59 2.38
N PHE A 88 2.51 11.28 1.34
CA PHE A 88 2.18 9.90 0.97
C PHE A 88 1.91 9.77 -0.53
N THR A 89 1.89 8.54 -1.00
CA THR A 89 1.60 8.26 -2.41
C THR A 89 0.73 7.02 -2.52
N TRP A 90 -0.25 7.10 -3.40
CA TRP A 90 -1.02 5.97 -3.89
C TRP A 90 -0.69 5.73 -5.35
N SER A 91 -0.52 4.49 -5.73
CA SER A 91 -0.29 4.09 -7.13
C SER A 91 -1.21 2.94 -7.48
N THR A 92 -1.82 3.00 -8.65
CA THR A 92 -2.63 1.93 -9.20
C THR A 92 -2.57 1.91 -10.72
N TRP A 93 -2.87 0.76 -11.31
CA TRP A 93 -3.08 0.60 -12.73
C TRP A 93 -4.56 0.42 -13.01
N LEU A 94 -5.05 1.13 -13.99
CA LEU A 94 -6.44 1.10 -14.42
C LEU A 94 -6.53 0.71 -15.89
N ASN A 95 -7.55 -0.06 -16.22
CA ASN A 95 -8.04 -0.25 -17.58
C ASN A 95 -9.52 0.08 -17.58
N ILE A 96 -9.88 1.21 -18.14
CA ILE A 96 -11.27 1.68 -18.23
C ILE A 96 -11.81 1.25 -19.59
N ASP A 97 -12.97 0.60 -19.60
CA ASP A 97 -13.57 0.10 -20.82
C ASP A 97 -13.86 1.22 -21.83
N GLY A 98 -13.77 0.86 -23.12
CA GLY A 98 -14.00 1.80 -24.20
C GLY A 98 -15.46 2.22 -24.34
N PRO A 99 -15.75 3.29 -25.11
CA PRO A 99 -17.11 3.69 -25.43
C PRO A 99 -17.82 2.55 -26.20
N GLY A 100 -19.01 2.17 -25.74
CA GLY A 100 -19.81 1.11 -26.36
C GLY A 100 -19.92 -0.19 -25.55
N THR A 101 -19.17 -0.37 -24.47
CA THR A 101 -19.47 -1.39 -23.47
C THR A 101 -20.70 -0.93 -22.69
N THR A 102 -21.76 -1.71 -22.84
CA THR A 102 -23.11 -1.48 -22.31
C THR A 102 -23.11 -1.36 -20.79
N GLN A 103 -22.92 -0.16 -20.28
CA GLN A 103 -23.43 0.16 -18.96
C GLN A 103 -24.03 1.55 -19.02
N GLY A 104 -25.25 1.67 -18.45
CA GLY A 104 -26.12 2.81 -18.57
C GLY A 104 -25.45 4.15 -18.30
N TYR A 105 -26.10 5.21 -18.74
CA TYR A 105 -25.70 6.57 -18.44
C TYR A 105 -25.65 6.76 -16.93
N PHE A 106 -24.42 6.75 -16.39
CA PHE A 106 -24.22 7.09 -14.98
C PHE A 106 -24.43 8.59 -14.82
N THR A 107 -25.26 8.97 -13.89
CA THR A 107 -25.53 10.36 -13.54
C THR A 107 -24.62 10.87 -12.42
N SER A 108 -23.88 9.96 -11.76
CA SER A 108 -23.01 10.21 -10.63
C SER A 108 -21.60 9.66 -10.84
N ASP A 109 -20.66 10.10 -10.02
CA ASP A 109 -19.27 9.65 -10.05
C ASP A 109 -19.19 8.16 -9.69
N GLN A 110 -18.54 7.35 -10.54
CA GLN A 110 -18.30 5.92 -10.33
C GLN A 110 -17.08 5.72 -9.44
N HIS A 111 -17.22 4.89 -8.43
CA HIS A 111 -16.18 4.65 -7.46
C HIS A 111 -15.08 3.72 -8.00
N ILE A 112 -13.82 4.18 -7.92
CA ILE A 112 -12.64 3.34 -8.20
C ILE A 112 -12.06 2.84 -6.88
N PHE A 113 -11.49 3.72 -6.07
CA PHE A 113 -11.10 3.40 -4.69
C PHE A 113 -11.10 4.65 -3.81
N HIS A 114 -11.26 4.46 -2.51
CA HIS A 114 -11.01 5.52 -1.53
C HIS A 114 -10.54 4.94 -0.19
N LYS A 115 -9.94 5.81 0.62
CA LYS A 115 -9.67 5.54 2.02
C LYS A 115 -10.56 6.42 2.89
N GLY A 116 -11.43 5.79 3.70
CA GLY A 116 -12.36 6.56 4.52
C GLY A 116 -13.56 5.74 4.99
N ASN A 117 -14.73 6.37 4.98
CA ASN A 117 -15.99 5.79 5.39
C ASN A 117 -16.80 5.31 4.18
N ASN A 118 -17.69 4.35 4.41
CA ASN A 118 -18.53 3.75 3.37
C ASN A 118 -19.87 4.46 3.12
N GLY A 119 -20.16 5.57 3.82
CA GLY A 119 -21.33 6.40 3.52
C GLY A 119 -21.22 7.00 2.12
N ILE A 120 -22.36 7.24 1.47
CA ILE A 120 -22.46 7.75 0.10
C ILE A 120 -23.36 8.96 0.08
N ASP A 121 -22.94 9.98 -0.62
CA ASP A 121 -23.82 11.05 -1.06
C ASP A 121 -24.65 10.55 -2.26
N PRO A 122 -25.98 10.42 -2.16
CA PRO A 122 -26.81 9.89 -3.24
C PRO A 122 -26.86 10.75 -4.48
N ILE A 123 -26.49 12.03 -4.38
CA ILE A 123 -26.51 12.99 -5.48
C ILE A 123 -25.24 12.88 -6.30
N THR A 124 -24.09 12.91 -5.62
CA THR A 124 -22.78 12.93 -6.27
C THR A 124 -22.17 11.55 -6.48
N GLY A 125 -22.61 10.54 -5.72
CA GLY A 125 -21.98 9.22 -5.71
C GLY A 125 -20.66 9.15 -4.93
N VAL A 126 -20.23 10.27 -4.35
CA VAL A 126 -18.97 10.38 -3.62
C VAL A 126 -19.12 9.88 -2.19
N ASN A 127 -18.10 9.22 -1.69
CA ASN A 127 -18.12 8.70 -0.31
C ASN A 127 -17.91 9.81 0.72
N ILE A 128 -18.72 9.74 1.78
CA ILE A 128 -18.75 10.71 2.89
C ILE A 128 -18.68 9.98 4.24
N PRO A 129 -18.26 10.65 5.33
CA PRO A 129 -17.69 12.00 5.39
C PRO A 129 -16.20 12.06 5.06
N HIS A 130 -15.50 10.92 4.92
CA HIS A 130 -14.05 10.89 4.74
C HIS A 130 -13.64 10.20 3.44
N ASN A 131 -12.82 10.94 2.68
CA ASN A 131 -12.34 10.59 1.36
C ASN A 131 -10.91 11.13 1.20
N ALA A 132 -9.91 10.37 1.67
CA ALA A 132 -8.54 10.88 1.74
C ALA A 132 -7.48 9.79 1.47
N PRO A 133 -7.17 9.56 0.19
CA PRO A 133 -7.81 10.08 -1.01
C PRO A 133 -9.01 9.26 -1.46
N GLY A 134 -9.80 9.81 -2.40
CA GLY A 134 -10.72 9.08 -3.22
C GLY A 134 -10.45 9.28 -4.70
N LEU A 135 -10.57 8.24 -5.48
CA LEU A 135 -10.46 8.23 -6.94
C LEU A 135 -11.75 7.72 -7.55
N TYR A 136 -12.30 8.49 -8.45
CA TYR A 136 -13.57 8.24 -9.12
C TYR A 136 -13.47 8.44 -10.63
N LEU A 137 -14.42 7.90 -11.35
CA LEU A 137 -14.64 8.17 -12.77
C LEU A 137 -15.95 8.95 -12.94
N SER A 138 -15.86 10.18 -13.48
CA SER A 138 -17.03 11.02 -13.70
C SER A 138 -17.88 10.52 -14.87
N PRO A 139 -19.16 10.92 -14.97
CA PRO A 139 -20.01 10.65 -16.14
C PRO A 139 -19.40 11.15 -17.46
N ASN A 140 -18.58 12.19 -17.39
CA ASN A 140 -17.87 12.77 -18.55
C ASN A 140 -16.58 12.00 -18.91
N ASN A 141 -16.34 10.84 -18.25
CA ASN A 141 -15.14 10.03 -18.46
C ASN A 141 -13.83 10.74 -18.08
N GLU A 142 -13.87 11.48 -17.01
CA GLU A 142 -12.71 12.14 -16.42
C GLU A 142 -12.37 11.42 -15.11
N LEU A 143 -11.09 11.33 -14.76
CA LEU A 143 -10.72 10.92 -13.41
C LEU A 143 -10.91 12.10 -12.46
N VAL A 144 -11.51 11.80 -11.32
CA VAL A 144 -11.74 12.77 -10.25
C VAL A 144 -11.05 12.28 -8.99
N VAL A 145 -10.16 13.12 -8.47
CA VAL A 145 -9.48 12.88 -7.19
C VAL A 145 -10.07 13.79 -6.14
N TYR A 146 -10.52 13.21 -5.04
CA TYR A 146 -10.94 13.94 -3.84
C TYR A 146 -9.90 13.79 -2.73
N MET A 147 -9.66 14.88 -1.99
CA MET A 147 -8.78 14.88 -0.83
C MET A 147 -9.37 15.75 0.28
N ASN A 148 -9.91 15.11 1.32
CA ASN A 148 -10.38 15.86 2.48
C ASN A 148 -9.21 16.51 3.22
N THR A 149 -9.43 17.75 3.63
CA THR A 149 -8.54 18.50 4.52
C THR A 149 -9.24 18.81 5.85
N PHE A 150 -8.48 19.29 6.83
CA PHE A 150 -9.08 19.68 8.11
C PHE A 150 -9.98 20.90 7.97
N ASP A 151 -9.71 21.76 7.01
CA ASP A 151 -10.41 23.02 6.78
C ASP A 151 -11.62 22.90 5.85
N SER A 152 -11.76 21.78 5.13
CA SER A 152 -12.85 21.56 4.19
C SER A 152 -13.40 20.13 4.31
N ILE A 153 -14.72 20.02 4.58
CA ILE A 153 -15.43 18.75 4.64
C ILE A 153 -15.64 18.20 3.22
N ASP A 154 -15.92 19.07 2.25
CA ASP A 154 -16.18 18.67 0.85
C ASP A 154 -14.91 18.26 0.11
N GLY A 155 -13.75 18.47 0.74
CA GLY A 155 -12.46 18.10 0.19
C GLY A 155 -12.04 18.94 -1.01
N ASN A 156 -10.81 18.78 -1.41
CA ASN A 156 -10.30 19.36 -2.65
C ASN A 156 -10.58 18.42 -3.81
N LYS A 157 -11.25 18.91 -4.83
CA LYS A 157 -11.60 18.16 -6.05
C LYS A 157 -10.65 18.50 -7.18
N VAL A 158 -10.02 17.47 -7.76
CA VAL A 158 -9.11 17.59 -8.91
C VAL A 158 -9.64 16.75 -10.04
N VAL A 159 -9.91 17.38 -11.20
CA VAL A 159 -10.45 16.71 -12.39
C VAL A 159 -9.35 16.57 -13.44
N ILE A 160 -9.23 15.37 -14.00
CA ILE A 160 -8.25 14.99 -15.03
C ILE A 160 -9.02 14.43 -16.24
N GLY A 161 -9.05 15.18 -17.31
CA GLY A 161 -9.62 14.77 -18.59
C GLY A 161 -8.64 13.98 -19.46
N ASN A 162 -9.13 13.56 -20.63
CA ASN A 162 -8.34 12.87 -21.67
C ASN A 162 -7.61 11.61 -21.18
N ILE A 163 -8.27 10.79 -20.36
CA ILE A 163 -7.72 9.55 -19.88
C ILE A 163 -7.71 8.46 -20.96
N PRO A 164 -6.70 7.55 -20.97
CA PRO A 164 -6.69 6.41 -21.87
C PRO A 164 -7.85 5.47 -21.61
N ARG A 165 -8.40 4.86 -22.69
CA ARG A 165 -9.46 3.86 -22.61
C ARG A 165 -9.09 2.59 -23.36
N GLY A 166 -9.63 1.45 -22.91
CA GLY A 166 -9.38 0.15 -23.49
C GLY A 166 -7.94 -0.35 -23.40
N LYS A 167 -7.12 0.32 -22.58
CA LYS A 167 -5.72 -0.03 -22.30
C LYS A 167 -5.31 0.32 -20.90
N TRP A 168 -4.34 -0.42 -20.37
CA TRP A 168 -3.79 -0.18 -19.05
C TRP A 168 -3.02 1.14 -19.01
N PHE A 169 -3.27 1.94 -17.97
CA PHE A 169 -2.51 3.12 -17.65
C PHE A 169 -2.33 3.25 -16.14
N ASN A 170 -1.24 3.85 -15.73
CA ASN A 170 -0.93 4.05 -14.32
C ASN A 170 -1.45 5.40 -13.84
N VAL A 171 -2.00 5.42 -12.65
CA VAL A 171 -2.42 6.62 -11.92
C VAL A 171 -1.65 6.69 -10.60
N ILE A 172 -0.99 7.81 -10.34
CA ILE A 172 -0.32 8.08 -9.08
C ILE A 172 -0.91 9.36 -8.48
N ILE A 173 -1.34 9.25 -7.22
CA ILE A 173 -1.80 10.36 -6.39
C ILE A 173 -0.73 10.57 -5.32
N ARG A 174 0.02 11.67 -5.40
CA ARG A 174 1.12 11.99 -4.50
C ARG A 174 0.82 13.27 -3.73
N VAL A 175 0.85 13.19 -2.41
CA VAL A 175 0.84 14.36 -1.53
C VAL A 175 2.26 14.59 -1.04
N SER A 176 2.74 15.82 -1.20
CA SER A 176 4.06 16.25 -0.75
C SER A 176 3.96 17.61 -0.05
N GLU A 177 4.90 17.89 0.85
CA GLU A 177 5.02 19.17 1.53
C GLU A 177 3.69 19.64 2.19
N GLN A 178 2.90 18.69 2.71
CA GLN A 178 1.59 18.86 3.35
C GLN A 178 0.47 19.37 2.42
N TYR A 179 0.76 20.26 1.47
CA TYR A 179 -0.28 20.99 0.72
C TYR A 179 -0.28 20.71 -0.77
N THR A 180 0.73 20.02 -1.30
CA THR A 180 0.84 19.79 -2.74
C THR A 180 0.30 18.41 -3.11
N LEU A 181 -0.81 18.42 -3.86
CA LEU A 181 -1.42 17.22 -4.45
C LEU A 181 -1.04 17.13 -5.93
N ASP A 182 -0.21 16.17 -6.26
CA ASP A 182 0.22 15.86 -7.62
C ASP A 182 -0.49 14.61 -8.14
N VAL A 183 -1.00 14.67 -9.35
CA VAL A 183 -1.56 13.50 -10.05
C VAL A 183 -0.74 13.24 -11.30
N TYR A 184 -0.28 11.98 -11.41
CA TYR A 184 0.48 11.50 -12.57
C TYR A 184 -0.31 10.47 -13.34
N ILE A 185 -0.23 10.51 -14.67
CA ILE A 185 -0.72 9.47 -15.58
C ILE A 185 0.47 8.95 -16.37
N ASN A 186 0.71 7.64 -16.31
CA ASN A 186 1.85 6.98 -16.95
C ASN A 186 3.20 7.68 -16.68
N GLY A 187 3.41 8.10 -15.42
CA GLY A 187 4.62 8.78 -14.98
C GLY A 187 4.73 10.25 -15.35
N LYS A 188 3.79 10.79 -16.13
CA LYS A 188 3.75 12.22 -16.47
C LYS A 188 2.88 12.97 -15.48
N LEU A 189 3.39 14.05 -14.89
CA LEU A 189 2.60 14.96 -14.06
C LEU A 189 1.54 15.63 -14.92
N VAL A 190 0.26 15.35 -14.67
CA VAL A 190 -0.87 15.90 -15.43
C VAL A 190 -1.59 17.01 -14.69
N LYS A 191 -1.54 16.98 -13.35
CA LYS A 191 -2.17 18.03 -12.54
C LYS A 191 -1.39 18.21 -11.24
N ARG A 192 -1.19 19.47 -10.87
CA ARG A 192 -0.75 19.90 -9.54
C ARG A 192 -1.81 20.78 -8.93
N HIS A 193 -2.18 20.52 -7.70
CA HIS A 193 -3.18 21.25 -6.96
C HIS A 193 -2.64 21.58 -5.57
N ILE A 194 -2.81 22.83 -5.15
CA ILE A 194 -2.49 23.23 -3.78
C ILE A 194 -3.75 23.03 -2.94
N LEU A 195 -3.65 22.18 -1.94
CA LEU A 195 -4.75 21.89 -1.03
C LEU A 195 -5.09 23.11 -0.17
N SER A 196 -6.36 23.29 0.13
CA SER A 196 -6.84 24.38 0.98
C SER A 196 -6.36 24.29 2.43
N GLY A 197 -5.92 23.10 2.86
CA GLY A 197 -5.45 22.84 4.22
C GLY A 197 -4.71 21.52 4.33
N ILE A 198 -4.36 21.12 5.54
CA ILE A 198 -3.64 19.86 5.82
C ILE A 198 -4.54 18.67 5.48
N PRO A 199 -4.09 17.71 4.66
CA PRO A 199 -4.88 16.53 4.31
C PRO A 199 -5.20 15.68 5.53
N LYS A 200 -6.44 15.21 5.61
CA LYS A 200 -6.88 14.33 6.68
C LYS A 200 -6.30 12.93 6.49
N GLN A 201 -5.51 12.48 7.45
CA GLN A 201 -5.19 11.06 7.59
C GLN A 201 -6.27 10.41 8.47
N ASN A 202 -7.18 9.67 7.84
CA ASN A 202 -8.24 8.95 8.56
C ASN A 202 -7.82 7.50 8.87
N TYR A 203 -8.54 6.87 9.79
CA TYR A 203 -8.37 5.45 10.15
C TYR A 203 -9.36 4.53 9.43
N GLY A 204 -10.17 5.08 8.53
CA GLY A 204 -11.15 4.31 7.78
C GLY A 204 -10.51 3.25 6.88
N ASN A 205 -11.32 2.30 6.46
CA ASN A 205 -10.89 1.22 5.58
C ASN A 205 -10.55 1.73 4.17
N VAL A 206 -9.89 0.90 3.38
CA VAL A 206 -9.73 1.14 1.95
C VAL A 206 -10.77 0.32 1.22
N TYR A 207 -11.58 1.01 0.44
CA TYR A 207 -12.65 0.43 -0.37
C TYR A 207 -12.26 0.51 -1.84
N VAL A 208 -12.56 -0.54 -2.60
CA VAL A 208 -12.39 -0.60 -4.05
C VAL A 208 -13.67 -1.14 -4.67
N GLY A 209 -14.15 -0.54 -5.76
CA GLY A 209 -15.34 -0.99 -6.45
C GLY A 209 -16.64 -0.89 -5.62
N LEU A 210 -16.72 0.07 -4.69
CA LEU A 210 -17.93 0.31 -3.89
C LEU A 210 -19.05 0.87 -4.79
N ASN A 211 -20.31 0.64 -4.43
CA ASN A 211 -21.51 1.13 -5.15
C ASN A 211 -21.59 0.72 -6.62
N GLY A 212 -21.21 -0.51 -6.93
CA GLY A 212 -21.16 -1.01 -8.28
C GLY A 212 -19.87 -0.67 -9.03
N GLY A 213 -18.98 0.12 -8.41
CA GLY A 213 -17.66 0.39 -8.96
C GLY A 213 -17.67 1.08 -10.31
N PHE A 214 -16.75 0.70 -11.20
CA PHE A 214 -16.61 1.25 -12.56
C PHE A 214 -16.46 0.13 -13.60
N SER A 215 -16.77 0.44 -14.87
CA SER A 215 -16.56 -0.49 -15.97
C SER A 215 -15.08 -0.54 -16.34
N GLY A 216 -14.45 -1.69 -16.08
CA GLY A 216 -13.03 -1.87 -16.32
C GLY A 216 -12.35 -2.78 -15.30
N SER A 217 -11.05 -2.58 -15.15
CA SER A 217 -10.22 -3.36 -14.23
C SER A 217 -9.22 -2.49 -13.50
N ILE A 218 -8.90 -2.87 -12.26
CA ILE A 218 -7.88 -2.26 -11.42
C ILE A 218 -6.78 -3.28 -11.11
N SER A 219 -5.53 -2.84 -11.07
CA SER A 219 -4.38 -3.68 -10.75
C SER A 219 -3.35 -2.93 -9.91
N SER A 220 -2.57 -3.68 -9.13
CA SER A 220 -1.37 -3.19 -8.43
C SER A 220 -1.65 -1.96 -7.57
N LEU A 221 -2.76 -1.96 -6.80
CA LEU A 221 -3.05 -0.88 -5.85
C LEU A 221 -2.05 -0.94 -4.70
N ARG A 222 -1.26 0.12 -4.56
CA ARG A 222 -0.19 0.21 -3.57
C ARG A 222 -0.15 1.56 -2.89
N TYR A 223 0.17 1.53 -1.60
CA TYR A 223 0.38 2.72 -0.76
C TYR A 223 1.86 2.88 -0.41
N TYR A 224 2.32 4.12 -0.31
CA TYR A 224 3.64 4.51 0.19
C TYR A 224 3.47 5.60 1.25
N PRO A 225 4.03 5.43 2.47
CA PRO A 225 3.94 6.44 3.54
C PRO A 225 4.92 7.60 3.33
N ARG A 226 5.23 7.91 2.09
CA ARG A 226 6.12 9.01 1.66
C ARG A 226 5.74 9.49 0.27
N ALA A 227 6.12 10.69 -0.06
CA ALA A 227 6.14 11.13 -1.45
C ALA A 227 7.26 10.38 -2.19
N ILE A 228 6.88 9.53 -3.17
CA ILE A 228 7.87 8.78 -3.95
C ILE A 228 8.63 9.70 -4.90
N SER A 229 9.89 9.33 -5.17
CA SER A 229 10.75 10.06 -6.09
C SER A 229 10.37 9.82 -7.55
N ASN A 230 10.89 10.66 -8.45
CA ASN A 230 10.69 10.46 -9.89
C ASN A 230 11.32 9.14 -10.38
N ILE A 231 12.39 8.67 -9.75
CA ILE A 231 13.00 7.38 -10.05
C ILE A 231 12.06 6.23 -9.66
N ASP A 232 11.43 6.33 -8.48
CA ASP A 232 10.42 5.35 -8.04
C ASP A 232 9.24 5.31 -9.03
N ILE A 233 8.77 6.48 -9.49
CA ILE A 233 7.70 6.59 -10.50
C ILE A 233 8.09 5.89 -11.80
N LEU A 234 9.29 6.15 -12.31
CA LEU A 234 9.79 5.51 -13.53
C LEU A 234 9.89 3.98 -13.37
N ASN A 235 10.35 3.50 -12.21
CA ASN A 235 10.40 2.06 -11.92
C ASN A 235 9.00 1.45 -11.91
N LEU A 236 8.01 2.09 -11.28
CA LEU A 236 6.62 1.63 -11.28
C LEU A 236 6.03 1.52 -12.69
N ILE A 237 6.35 2.48 -13.56
CA ILE A 237 5.87 2.45 -14.95
C ILE A 237 6.57 1.33 -15.74
N ARG A 238 7.86 1.14 -15.53
CA ARG A 238 8.64 0.07 -16.19
C ARG A 238 8.15 -1.31 -15.78
N ASP A 239 7.82 -1.52 -14.51
CA ASP A 239 7.33 -2.80 -13.99
C ASP A 239 5.95 -3.17 -14.57
N GLY A 240 5.14 -2.16 -14.92
CA GLY A 240 3.83 -2.36 -15.53
C GLY A 240 2.75 -2.89 -14.57
N PRO A 241 1.54 -3.20 -15.09
CA PRO A 241 0.46 -3.80 -14.32
C PRO A 241 0.71 -5.29 -14.08
N ASN A 242 0.35 -5.78 -12.90
CA ASN A 242 0.27 -7.21 -12.68
C ASN A 242 -1.06 -7.74 -13.24
N LEU A 243 -1.01 -8.50 -14.34
CA LEU A 243 -2.19 -9.01 -15.04
C LEU A 243 -2.73 -10.34 -14.50
N LYS A 244 -2.12 -10.90 -13.46
CA LYS A 244 -2.63 -12.10 -12.82
C LYS A 244 -4.04 -11.83 -12.28
N ARG A 245 -5.04 -12.53 -12.82
CA ARG A 245 -6.42 -12.39 -12.34
C ARG A 245 -6.56 -12.89 -10.90
N LEU A 246 -7.12 -12.05 -10.05
CA LEU A 246 -7.50 -12.42 -8.68
C LEU A 246 -9.00 -12.72 -8.66
N THR A 247 -9.34 -13.97 -8.38
CA THR A 247 -10.73 -14.36 -8.06
C THR A 247 -11.07 -13.91 -6.64
N VAL A 248 -12.36 -13.85 -6.30
CA VAL A 248 -12.83 -13.42 -4.97
C VAL A 248 -12.20 -14.25 -3.87
N ASP A 249 -11.99 -15.55 -4.12
CA ASP A 249 -11.38 -16.49 -3.14
C ASP A 249 -9.89 -16.29 -2.93
N ASN A 250 -9.19 -15.64 -3.86
CA ASN A 250 -7.74 -15.41 -3.78
C ASN A 250 -7.37 -14.15 -2.97
N SER A 251 -8.34 -13.33 -2.56
CA SER A 251 -8.07 -12.15 -1.72
C SER A 251 -7.49 -12.50 -0.34
N ASN A 252 -7.80 -13.71 0.16
CA ASN A 252 -7.26 -14.23 1.43
C ASN A 252 -5.96 -15.03 1.27
N ILE A 253 -5.53 -15.35 0.05
CA ILE A 253 -4.35 -16.21 -0.19
C ILE A 253 -3.05 -15.40 -0.08
N PHE A 254 -3.08 -14.10 -0.38
CA PHE A 254 -1.87 -13.27 -0.31
C PHE A 254 -1.43 -12.95 1.12
N SER A 255 -2.35 -12.97 2.09
CA SER A 255 -1.97 -12.94 3.52
C SER A 255 -1.42 -14.29 4.02
N LYS A 256 -1.71 -15.39 3.31
CA LYS A 256 -1.22 -16.74 3.67
C LYS A 256 0.07 -17.15 2.96
N GLY A 257 0.34 -16.65 1.75
CA GLY A 257 1.48 -17.10 0.93
C GLY A 257 2.85 -16.59 1.43
N GLU A 258 2.90 -15.43 2.04
CA GLU A 258 4.15 -14.87 2.60
C GLU A 258 4.40 -15.28 4.06
N GLN A 259 3.45 -15.98 4.69
CA GLN A 259 3.55 -16.36 6.10
C GLN A 259 4.17 -17.73 6.36
N TYR A 260 4.48 -18.51 5.35
CA TYR A 260 5.04 -19.87 5.51
C TYR A 260 6.39 -19.92 6.26
N LEU A 261 7.08 -18.79 6.37
CA LEU A 261 8.33 -18.65 7.13
C LEU A 261 8.24 -17.55 8.20
N SER A 262 7.05 -17.05 8.53
CA SER A 262 6.89 -16.07 9.61
C SER A 262 6.91 -16.79 10.96
N LEU A 263 7.51 -16.15 11.97
CA LEU A 263 7.44 -16.61 13.37
C LEU A 263 5.99 -16.85 13.84
N GLN A 264 5.04 -16.11 13.29
CA GLN A 264 3.62 -16.24 13.58
C GLN A 264 3.06 -17.57 13.03
N TRP A 265 3.50 -18.04 11.86
CA TRP A 265 3.14 -19.36 11.33
C TRP A 265 3.72 -20.48 12.23
N PHE A 266 4.98 -20.33 12.64
CA PHE A 266 5.65 -21.32 13.50
C PHE A 266 5.00 -21.39 14.89
N LEU A 267 4.54 -20.26 15.44
CA LEU A 267 3.89 -20.20 16.74
C LEU A 267 2.39 -20.53 16.69
N SER A 268 1.71 -20.37 15.54
CA SER A 268 0.28 -20.68 15.39
C SER A 268 -0.01 -22.13 15.00
N SER A 269 1.00 -22.95 14.69
CA SER A 269 0.86 -24.35 14.30
C SER A 269 0.48 -25.30 15.45
N HIS A 270 0.13 -24.75 16.63
CA HIS A 270 -0.28 -25.53 17.80
C HIS A 270 -1.70 -25.23 18.29
N SER A 271 -2.59 -24.75 17.43
CA SER A 271 -4.03 -24.82 17.75
C SER A 271 -4.65 -26.01 17.03
N PRO A 272 -5.02 -27.07 17.75
CA PRO A 272 -5.75 -28.19 17.19
C PRO A 272 -7.23 -27.85 17.16
N ASP A 273 -7.68 -27.11 16.14
CA ASP A 273 -9.09 -26.95 15.85
C ASP A 273 -9.34 -27.36 14.39
N TYR A 274 -9.31 -28.68 14.19
CA TYR A 274 -10.04 -29.35 13.13
C TYR A 274 -11.05 -30.28 13.80
N LEU A 275 -12.27 -29.83 13.91
CA LEU A 275 -13.49 -30.63 13.89
C LEU A 275 -14.58 -29.83 13.22
#